data_a737c142077aac9d6fee98dbceb9f0db
#
_entry.id   a737c142077aac9d6fee98dbceb9f0db
#
_cell.length_a   1.000
_cell.length_b   1.000
_cell.length_c   1.000
_cell.angle_alpha   90.00
_cell.angle_beta   90.00
_cell.angle_gamma   90.00
#
_symmetry.space_group_name_H-M   'P 1'
#
loop_
_entity.id
_entity.type
_entity.pdbx_description
1 polymer ?
#
loop_
_entity_poly.entity_id
_entity_poly.type
_entity_poly.pdbx_seq_one_letter_code
_entity_poly.pdbx_strand_id
1 'polypeptide(L)'
;MKIINIQEKIAPINSEIKNAYISFAKMDCSVVAITTDVKIDGENIVGYGFHSNGRYAVSELLTKRFIPRIKQAEEKDLLNNEGNNFSPEKIWKVLMKNEKPGGHGERSTAVGVIDMAVWDIVSKIEQAPLYEHLAKKYGNGKFTNKIFVYAAGGYYYPGKDIQLLQDEMKGYLDLGYTTVKMKIGGASLKEDLKRIESVLKIVGNGKNLCVDANGRFDLNTAIEYAKAIEPFNLKWFEEAGDPLDYKLNQELSKIYKNGLATGENLFSMQDARNLIRYGGMRKDIDWLQFDCSLSYGLVEYLRTLQMMKENEWSSTRVIPHGGHQISCNIAAGLNLGGNEIYPSLFQPFGGFPDSSIVEDSYVSFSKFIGMGYENKKELKNLFIKLFD
;
A
#
# COMPACT_ATOMS: atom_id res chain seq x y z
N MET A 1 19.32 -3.38 24.82
CA MET A 1 18.00 -3.31 24.11
C MET A 1 17.84 -4.59 23.31
N LYS A 2 16.76 -5.34 23.54
CA LYS A 2 16.58 -6.69 22.94
C LYS A 2 15.15 -6.86 22.44
N ILE A 3 15.02 -7.67 21.39
CA ILE A 3 13.74 -8.28 21.02
C ILE A 3 13.55 -9.48 21.96
N ILE A 4 12.49 -9.49 22.74
CA ILE A 4 12.20 -10.54 23.74
C ILE A 4 11.17 -11.54 23.24
N ASN A 5 10.30 -11.14 22.31
CA ASN A 5 9.34 -12.05 21.69
C ASN A 5 9.01 -11.61 20.26
N ILE A 6 8.71 -12.58 19.39
CA ILE A 6 8.13 -12.36 18.06
C ILE A 6 7.06 -13.42 17.87
N GLN A 7 5.84 -12.96 17.62
CA GLN A 7 4.66 -13.81 17.36
C GLN A 7 4.08 -13.48 16.00
N GLU A 8 3.52 -14.47 15.35
CA GLU A 8 2.73 -14.33 14.13
C GLU A 8 1.37 -14.97 14.35
N LYS A 9 0.32 -14.32 13.87
CA LYS A 9 -1.06 -14.79 13.86
C LYS A 9 -1.72 -14.46 12.54
N ILE A 10 -2.65 -15.32 12.13
CA ILE A 10 -3.47 -15.12 10.94
C ILE A 10 -4.77 -14.42 11.34
N ALA A 11 -5.10 -13.34 10.62
CA ALA A 11 -6.36 -12.63 10.78
C ALA A 11 -7.19 -12.67 9.49
N PRO A 12 -8.50 -12.96 9.55
CA PRO A 12 -9.36 -12.91 8.38
C PRO A 12 -9.59 -11.45 7.95
N ILE A 13 -9.53 -11.21 6.63
CA ILE A 13 -9.93 -9.96 5.97
C ILE A 13 -10.93 -10.24 4.85
N ASN A 14 -11.62 -11.38 4.94
CA ASN A 14 -12.56 -11.87 3.94
C ASN A 14 -13.73 -10.89 3.72
N SER A 15 -14.17 -10.83 2.46
CA SER A 15 -15.32 -10.05 2.01
C SER A 15 -15.96 -10.71 0.81
N GLU A 16 -17.25 -10.49 0.59
CA GLU A 16 -17.98 -11.03 -0.59
C GLU A 16 -17.65 -10.31 -1.91
N ILE A 17 -16.78 -9.30 -1.88
CA ILE A 17 -16.37 -8.57 -3.08
C ILE A 17 -15.44 -9.38 -3.98
N LYS A 18 -15.39 -9.01 -5.25
CA LYS A 18 -14.43 -9.53 -6.23
C LYS A 18 -14.00 -8.44 -7.20
N ASN A 19 -12.77 -8.55 -7.70
CA ASN A 19 -12.28 -7.79 -8.85
C ASN A 19 -12.30 -8.67 -10.13
N ALA A 20 -11.55 -8.30 -11.15
CA ALA A 20 -11.48 -9.05 -12.40
C ALA A 20 -10.77 -10.42 -12.27
N TYR A 21 -10.01 -10.66 -11.20
CA TYR A 21 -9.21 -11.86 -10.98
C TYR A 21 -9.61 -12.67 -9.75
N ILE A 22 -9.73 -12.01 -8.60
CA ILE A 22 -9.83 -12.69 -7.30
C ILE A 22 -11.16 -12.42 -6.60
N SER A 23 -11.58 -13.41 -5.82
CA SER A 23 -12.65 -13.29 -4.82
C SER A 23 -12.01 -13.17 -3.43
N PHE A 24 -12.46 -12.21 -2.66
CA PHE A 24 -11.96 -11.97 -1.30
C PHE A 24 -12.67 -12.81 -0.24
N ALA A 25 -13.55 -13.75 -0.63
CA ALA A 25 -14.38 -14.53 0.30
C ALA A 25 -13.59 -15.39 1.31
N LYS A 26 -12.33 -15.73 1.01
CA LYS A 26 -11.45 -16.52 1.88
C LYS A 26 -10.11 -15.81 2.15
N MET A 27 -10.07 -14.50 1.97
CA MET A 27 -8.83 -13.74 2.15
C MET A 27 -8.48 -13.62 3.62
N ASP A 28 -7.20 -13.77 3.92
CA ASP A 28 -6.62 -13.60 5.25
C ASP A 28 -5.30 -12.84 5.19
N CYS A 29 -4.75 -12.49 6.34
CA CYS A 29 -3.50 -11.76 6.41
C CYS A 29 -2.66 -12.22 7.61
N SER A 30 -1.35 -12.30 7.43
CA SER A 30 -0.41 -12.48 8.54
C SER A 30 -0.22 -11.18 9.30
N VAL A 31 -0.34 -11.25 10.62
CA VAL A 31 -0.06 -10.16 11.56
C VAL A 31 1.12 -10.57 12.45
N VAL A 32 2.12 -9.71 12.54
CA VAL A 32 3.30 -9.93 13.39
C VAL A 32 3.31 -8.91 14.53
N ALA A 33 3.59 -9.38 15.75
CA ALA A 33 3.90 -8.56 16.90
C ALA A 33 5.33 -8.83 17.35
N ILE A 34 6.14 -7.78 17.49
CA ILE A 34 7.52 -7.84 18.00
C ILE A 34 7.58 -7.09 19.32
N THR A 35 7.84 -7.80 20.43
CA THR A 35 7.95 -7.24 21.77
C THR A 35 9.42 -7.00 22.11
N THR A 36 9.73 -5.83 22.65
CA THR A 36 11.08 -5.47 23.09
C THR A 36 11.17 -5.40 24.63
N ASP A 37 12.40 -5.34 25.16
CA ASP A 37 12.67 -5.07 26.58
C ASP A 37 12.63 -3.56 26.91
N VAL A 38 12.44 -2.71 25.92
CA VAL A 38 12.30 -1.25 26.11
C VAL A 38 10.93 -0.96 26.70
N LYS A 39 10.89 -0.17 27.78
CA LYS A 39 9.65 0.20 28.46
C LYS A 39 9.38 1.70 28.38
N ILE A 40 8.13 2.04 28.14
CA ILE A 40 7.59 3.40 28.27
C ILE A 40 6.35 3.31 29.14
N ASP A 41 6.26 4.16 30.16
CA ASP A 41 5.17 4.15 31.15
C ASP A 41 4.96 2.79 31.84
N GLY A 42 6.03 1.99 31.99
CA GLY A 42 6.01 0.67 32.59
C GLY A 42 5.69 -0.48 31.64
N GLU A 43 5.19 -0.23 30.45
CA GLU A 43 4.81 -1.22 29.44
C GLU A 43 5.91 -1.45 28.40
N ASN A 44 6.09 -2.69 27.97
CA ASN A 44 7.03 -3.03 26.92
C ASN A 44 6.57 -2.45 25.58
N ILE A 45 7.50 -1.89 24.80
CA ILE A 45 7.19 -1.48 23.43
C ILE A 45 6.95 -2.70 22.57
N VAL A 46 5.80 -2.72 21.89
CA VAL A 46 5.42 -3.71 20.88
C VAL A 46 5.23 -3.02 19.54
N GLY A 47 5.89 -3.53 18.50
CA GLY A 47 5.65 -3.10 17.12
C GLY A 47 4.81 -4.11 16.37
N TYR A 48 3.91 -3.61 15.54
CA TYR A 48 3.00 -4.42 14.73
C TYR A 48 3.26 -4.26 13.25
N GLY A 49 3.07 -5.34 12.50
CA GLY A 49 3.13 -5.34 11.05
C GLY A 49 2.15 -6.33 10.44
N PHE A 50 1.63 -6.01 9.27
CA PHE A 50 0.71 -6.83 8.49
C PHE A 50 0.83 -6.48 7.01
N HIS A 51 0.40 -7.36 6.12
CA HIS A 51 0.48 -7.07 4.67
C HIS A 51 -0.83 -6.54 4.11
N SER A 52 -0.73 -5.93 2.93
CA SER A 52 -1.88 -5.44 2.17
C SER A 52 -2.82 -6.56 1.75
N ASN A 53 -4.08 -6.19 1.49
CA ASN A 53 -5.10 -7.05 0.88
C ASN A 53 -4.66 -7.58 -0.50
N GLY A 54 -5.36 -8.57 -1.00
CA GLY A 54 -5.06 -9.19 -2.29
C GLY A 54 -3.95 -10.25 -2.24
N ARG A 55 -3.47 -10.62 -1.04
CA ARG A 55 -2.53 -11.70 -0.78
C ARG A 55 -2.98 -12.51 0.43
N TYR A 56 -2.64 -13.80 0.44
CA TYR A 56 -2.92 -14.69 1.57
C TYR A 56 -1.83 -14.58 2.63
N ALA A 57 -2.14 -15.06 3.84
CA ALA A 57 -1.19 -15.15 4.93
C ALA A 57 0.07 -15.94 4.54
N VAL A 58 1.21 -15.48 5.02
CA VAL A 58 2.55 -16.03 4.72
C VAL A 58 3.19 -16.66 5.96
N SER A 59 2.37 -17.25 6.82
CA SER A 59 2.69 -17.74 8.16
C SER A 59 3.89 -18.69 8.19
N GLU A 60 3.95 -19.67 7.27
CA GLU A 60 5.06 -20.63 7.20
C GLU A 60 6.41 -19.97 6.88
N LEU A 61 6.43 -18.99 5.99
CA LEU A 61 7.64 -18.21 5.69
C LEU A 61 8.09 -17.38 6.90
N LEU A 62 7.14 -16.77 7.60
CA LEU A 62 7.43 -16.00 8.81
C LEU A 62 7.98 -16.89 9.91
N THR A 63 7.24 -17.93 10.30
CA THR A 63 7.53 -18.75 11.48
C THR A 63 8.71 -19.69 11.30
N LYS A 64 8.91 -20.26 10.10
CA LYS A 64 9.97 -21.24 9.83
C LYS A 64 11.24 -20.66 9.21
N ARG A 65 11.16 -19.47 8.61
CA ARG A 65 12.31 -18.90 7.87
C ARG A 65 12.79 -17.57 8.43
N PHE A 66 11.96 -16.56 8.50
CA PHE A 66 12.40 -15.20 8.78
C PHE A 66 12.47 -14.86 10.28
N ILE A 67 11.47 -15.21 11.08
CA ILE A 67 11.50 -15.01 12.54
C ILE A 67 12.71 -15.74 13.19
N PRO A 68 13.04 -17.00 12.85
CA PRO A 68 14.22 -17.66 13.38
C PRO A 68 15.53 -16.93 13.10
N ARG A 69 15.67 -16.24 11.97
CA ARG A 69 16.88 -15.46 11.66
C ARG A 69 17.09 -14.30 12.62
N ILE A 70 16.01 -13.59 12.98
CA ILE A 70 16.08 -12.50 13.96
C ILE A 70 16.42 -13.06 15.35
N LYS A 71 15.77 -14.15 15.75
CA LYS A 71 16.01 -14.79 17.05
C LYS A 71 17.47 -15.32 17.23
N GLN A 72 18.15 -15.64 16.12
CA GLN A 72 19.53 -16.12 16.10
C GLN A 72 20.55 -15.00 15.86
N ALA A 73 20.12 -13.79 15.55
CA ALA A 73 21.00 -12.66 15.28
C ALA A 73 21.64 -12.14 16.57
N GLU A 74 22.85 -11.61 16.45
CA GLU A 74 23.52 -10.91 17.54
C GLU A 74 22.94 -9.49 17.70
N GLU A 75 22.94 -8.94 18.91
CA GLU A 75 22.41 -7.60 19.18
C GLU A 75 23.00 -6.52 18.28
N LYS A 76 24.32 -6.60 17.98
CA LYS A 76 24.98 -5.65 17.07
C LYS A 76 24.41 -5.62 15.65
N ASP A 77 23.77 -6.72 15.22
CA ASP A 77 23.15 -6.87 13.90
C ASP A 77 21.69 -6.40 13.88
N LEU A 78 21.15 -6.04 15.04
CA LEU A 78 19.78 -5.55 15.18
C LEU A 78 19.71 -4.07 15.56
N LEU A 79 20.74 -3.55 16.26
CA LEU A 79 20.75 -2.19 16.81
C LEU A 79 21.45 -1.20 15.86
N ASN A 80 21.10 0.07 15.98
CA ASN A 80 21.84 1.17 15.35
C ASN A 80 23.26 1.27 15.95
N ASN A 81 24.11 2.12 15.41
CA ASN A 81 25.52 2.20 15.83
C ASN A 81 25.66 2.76 17.26
N GLU A 82 24.71 3.57 17.68
CA GLU A 82 24.66 4.18 19.02
C GLU A 82 24.10 3.21 20.08
N GLY A 83 23.48 2.10 19.69
CA GLY A 83 22.87 1.11 20.56
C GLY A 83 21.59 1.59 21.29
N ASN A 84 21.04 2.72 20.87
CA ASN A 84 19.89 3.38 21.52
C ASN A 84 18.57 3.20 20.77
N ASN A 85 18.58 2.51 19.62
CA ASN A 85 17.39 2.11 18.87
C ASN A 85 17.69 0.91 17.99
N PHE A 86 16.66 0.26 17.45
CA PHE A 86 16.81 -0.77 16.41
C PHE A 86 17.18 -0.14 15.07
N SER A 87 17.87 -0.92 14.21
CA SER A 87 18.21 -0.53 12.84
C SER A 87 17.39 -1.35 11.85
N PRO A 88 16.37 -0.77 11.21
CA PRO A 88 15.63 -1.46 10.18
C PRO A 88 16.53 -2.01 9.07
N GLU A 89 17.54 -1.26 8.65
CA GLU A 89 18.46 -1.65 7.59
C GLU A 89 19.33 -2.86 7.97
N LYS A 90 19.77 -2.96 9.24
CA LYS A 90 20.53 -4.12 9.73
C LYS A 90 19.62 -5.35 9.87
N ILE A 91 18.43 -5.17 10.45
CA ILE A 91 17.42 -6.23 10.58
C ILE A 91 17.03 -6.75 9.19
N TRP A 92 16.80 -5.86 8.24
CA TRP A 92 16.52 -6.23 6.86
C TRP A 92 17.67 -7.07 6.24
N LYS A 93 18.92 -6.72 6.49
CA LYS A 93 20.08 -7.53 6.06
C LYS A 93 20.10 -8.92 6.69
N VAL A 94 19.73 -9.04 7.97
CA VAL A 94 19.57 -10.32 8.66
C VAL A 94 18.49 -11.17 7.99
N LEU A 95 17.33 -10.58 7.70
CA LEU A 95 16.22 -11.25 7.01
C LEU A 95 16.64 -11.74 5.61
N MET A 96 17.37 -10.92 4.86
CA MET A 96 17.78 -11.22 3.48
C MET A 96 19.06 -12.06 3.38
N LYS A 97 19.64 -12.50 4.49
CA LYS A 97 20.82 -13.39 4.48
C LYS A 97 20.49 -14.70 3.76
N ASN A 98 21.33 -15.10 2.81
CA ASN A 98 21.19 -16.29 1.97
C ASN A 98 19.94 -16.28 1.05
N GLU A 99 19.40 -15.11 0.72
CA GLU A 99 18.33 -14.96 -0.28
C GLU A 99 18.94 -14.70 -1.66
N LYS A 100 18.53 -15.49 -2.65
CA LYS A 100 18.91 -15.22 -4.05
C LYS A 100 18.10 -14.05 -4.61
N PRO A 101 18.69 -13.22 -5.49
CA PRO A 101 17.94 -12.22 -6.26
C PRO A 101 16.85 -12.86 -7.13
N GLY A 102 15.80 -12.11 -7.45
CA GLY A 102 14.67 -12.55 -8.27
C GLY A 102 13.66 -13.41 -7.50
N GLY A 103 12.60 -13.85 -8.19
CA GLY A 103 11.54 -14.68 -7.61
C GLY A 103 10.79 -13.95 -6.47
N HIS A 104 10.36 -12.71 -6.72
CA HIS A 104 9.63 -11.91 -5.75
C HIS A 104 8.16 -12.37 -5.66
N GLY A 105 7.56 -12.32 -4.47
CA GLY A 105 6.21 -12.80 -4.19
C GLY A 105 5.98 -12.90 -2.69
N GLU A 106 5.49 -14.06 -2.19
CA GLU A 106 5.24 -14.27 -0.75
C GLU A 106 6.46 -14.01 0.13
N ARG A 107 7.68 -14.28 -0.39
CA ARG A 107 8.92 -13.94 0.30
C ARG A 107 9.03 -12.44 0.59
N SER A 108 8.73 -11.60 -0.40
CA SER A 108 8.80 -10.15 -0.22
C SER A 108 7.74 -9.65 0.76
N THR A 109 6.54 -10.22 0.70
CA THR A 109 5.47 -9.95 1.66
C THR A 109 5.88 -10.34 3.09
N ALA A 110 6.43 -11.53 3.31
CA ALA A 110 6.85 -11.99 4.63
C ALA A 110 7.94 -11.08 5.27
N VAL A 111 8.91 -10.64 4.47
CA VAL A 111 9.92 -9.68 4.94
C VAL A 111 9.28 -8.32 5.22
N GLY A 112 8.37 -7.86 4.36
CA GLY A 112 7.67 -6.58 4.52
C GLY A 112 6.87 -6.49 5.81
N VAL A 113 6.18 -7.56 6.22
CA VAL A 113 5.42 -7.62 7.48
C VAL A 113 6.34 -7.42 8.70
N ILE A 114 7.50 -8.09 8.71
CA ILE A 114 8.48 -7.93 9.81
C ILE A 114 9.09 -6.53 9.79
N ASP A 115 9.48 -6.04 8.62
CA ASP A 115 10.08 -4.72 8.46
C ASP A 115 9.13 -3.62 8.97
N MET A 116 7.85 -3.71 8.65
CA MET A 116 6.81 -2.81 9.14
C MET A 116 6.76 -2.79 10.67
N ALA A 117 6.77 -3.96 11.34
CA ALA A 117 6.77 -4.04 12.80
C ALA A 117 8.04 -3.40 13.41
N VAL A 118 9.19 -3.53 12.75
CA VAL A 118 10.44 -2.90 13.20
C VAL A 118 10.37 -1.38 13.10
N TRP A 119 9.83 -0.83 12.01
CA TRP A 119 9.65 0.62 11.86
C TRP A 119 8.67 1.20 12.86
N ASP A 120 7.64 0.44 13.23
CA ASP A 120 6.71 0.83 14.30
C ASP A 120 7.43 0.91 15.66
N ILE A 121 8.28 -0.07 15.99
CA ILE A 121 9.13 -0.02 17.20
C ILE A 121 10.05 1.19 17.19
N VAL A 122 10.78 1.41 16.08
CA VAL A 122 11.75 2.51 15.99
C VAL A 122 11.11 3.85 16.27
N SER A 123 9.97 4.13 15.66
CA SER A 123 9.25 5.39 15.87
C SER A 123 8.60 5.48 17.24
N LYS A 124 8.16 4.36 17.85
CA LYS A 124 7.66 4.33 19.23
C LYS A 124 8.76 4.61 20.25
N ILE A 125 9.97 4.07 20.08
CA ILE A 125 11.13 4.39 20.93
C ILE A 125 11.47 5.88 20.85
N GLU A 126 11.36 6.50 19.69
CA GLU A 126 11.59 7.93 19.49
C GLU A 126 10.43 8.82 19.98
N GLN A 127 9.33 8.23 20.43
CA GLN A 127 8.11 8.94 20.87
C GLN A 127 7.58 9.93 19.82
N ALA A 128 7.70 9.54 18.55
CA ALA A 128 7.31 10.35 17.38
C ALA A 128 6.49 9.54 16.37
N PRO A 129 5.69 10.18 15.54
CA PRO A 129 5.12 9.54 14.37
C PRO A 129 6.19 9.08 13.39
N LEU A 130 5.97 7.97 12.70
CA LEU A 130 6.92 7.47 11.70
C LEU A 130 7.21 8.53 10.60
N TYR A 131 6.22 9.31 10.17
CA TYR A 131 6.42 10.34 9.15
C TYR A 131 7.44 11.42 9.56
N GLU A 132 7.52 11.77 10.85
CA GLU A 132 8.54 12.72 11.33
C GLU A 132 9.95 12.11 11.25
N HIS A 133 10.09 10.84 11.67
CA HIS A 133 11.35 10.10 11.54
C HIS A 133 11.81 10.04 10.08
N LEU A 134 10.89 9.68 9.17
CA LEU A 134 11.20 9.60 7.73
C LEU A 134 11.62 10.94 7.15
N ALA A 135 10.91 12.01 7.47
CA ALA A 135 11.26 13.35 7.01
C ALA A 135 12.65 13.79 7.47
N LYS A 136 12.99 13.53 8.73
CA LYS A 136 14.29 13.91 9.31
C LYS A 136 15.45 13.10 8.72
N LYS A 137 15.27 11.78 8.56
CA LYS A 137 16.36 10.87 8.20
C LYS A 137 16.52 10.68 6.69
N TYR A 138 15.44 10.65 5.93
CA TYR A 138 15.43 10.31 4.50
C TYR A 138 14.85 11.39 3.59
N GLY A 139 14.20 12.40 4.15
CA GLY A 139 13.64 13.56 3.45
C GLY A 139 14.51 14.81 3.60
N ASN A 140 13.87 15.95 3.56
CA ASN A 140 14.49 17.28 3.74
C ASN A 140 14.18 17.92 5.09
N GLY A 141 13.74 17.13 6.07
CA GLY A 141 13.31 17.56 7.40
C GLY A 141 11.89 18.14 7.45
N LYS A 142 11.22 18.29 6.31
CA LYS A 142 9.84 18.80 6.24
C LYS A 142 8.87 17.63 6.04
N PHE A 143 7.78 17.66 6.76
CA PHE A 143 6.68 16.71 6.62
C PHE A 143 5.34 17.46 6.58
N THR A 144 4.29 16.76 6.20
CA THR A 144 2.92 17.24 6.29
C THR A 144 2.06 16.23 7.04
N ASN A 145 1.08 16.69 7.79
CA ASN A 145 0.03 15.84 8.33
C ASN A 145 -1.26 15.90 7.50
N LYS A 146 -1.19 16.54 6.31
CA LYS A 146 -2.28 16.66 5.35
C LYS A 146 -1.82 16.10 4.01
N ILE A 147 -2.38 14.97 3.59
CA ILE A 147 -2.03 14.28 2.33
C ILE A 147 -3.27 14.02 1.48
N PHE A 148 -3.09 14.02 0.16
CA PHE A 148 -4.12 13.63 -0.78
C PHE A 148 -4.47 12.15 -0.61
N VAL A 149 -5.76 11.80 -0.67
CA VAL A 149 -6.28 10.45 -0.60
C VAL A 149 -7.42 10.25 -1.61
N TYR A 150 -7.56 9.04 -2.12
CA TYR A 150 -8.72 8.66 -2.92
C TYR A 150 -9.36 7.39 -2.36
N ALA A 151 -10.69 7.29 -2.44
CA ALA A 151 -11.42 6.13 -1.97
C ALA A 151 -11.47 5.05 -3.06
N ALA A 152 -10.97 3.85 -2.75
CA ALA A 152 -11.02 2.69 -3.62
C ALA A 152 -12.24 1.80 -3.28
N GLY A 153 -12.99 1.42 -4.32
CA GLY A 153 -14.18 0.58 -4.22
C GLY A 153 -14.66 0.17 -5.61
N GLY A 154 -15.97 0.19 -5.82
CA GLY A 154 -16.58 -0.12 -7.11
C GLY A 154 -16.28 -1.54 -7.59
N TYR A 155 -16.10 -2.47 -6.67
CA TYR A 155 -15.92 -3.90 -6.96
C TYR A 155 -17.16 -4.50 -7.61
N TYR A 156 -17.05 -5.75 -8.07
CA TYR A 156 -18.17 -6.54 -8.55
C TYR A 156 -18.77 -7.30 -7.36
N TYR A 157 -19.95 -6.86 -6.93
CA TYR A 157 -20.69 -7.51 -5.85
C TYR A 157 -21.74 -8.45 -6.45
N PRO A 158 -21.98 -9.65 -5.89
CA PRO A 158 -23.08 -10.50 -6.31
C PRO A 158 -24.41 -9.74 -6.19
N GLY A 159 -25.19 -9.70 -7.29
CA GLY A 159 -26.49 -9.00 -7.32
C GLY A 159 -26.42 -7.48 -7.22
N LYS A 160 -25.24 -6.88 -7.20
CA LYS A 160 -25.07 -5.41 -7.17
C LYS A 160 -25.27 -4.83 -8.56
N ASP A 161 -26.20 -3.88 -8.67
CA ASP A 161 -26.49 -3.14 -9.89
C ASP A 161 -25.80 -1.76 -9.92
N ILE A 162 -26.08 -0.98 -10.96
CA ILE A 162 -25.55 0.37 -11.13
C ILE A 162 -26.02 1.30 -10.00
N GLN A 163 -27.22 1.13 -9.47
CA GLN A 163 -27.72 1.96 -8.38
C GLN A 163 -26.88 1.77 -7.11
N LEU A 164 -26.60 0.52 -6.73
CA LEU A 164 -25.75 0.23 -5.57
C LEU A 164 -24.32 0.76 -5.75
N LEU A 165 -23.76 0.66 -6.96
CA LEU A 165 -22.47 1.27 -7.28
C LEU A 165 -22.51 2.79 -7.09
N GLN A 166 -23.58 3.46 -7.57
CA GLN A 166 -23.74 4.90 -7.38
C GLN A 166 -23.88 5.27 -5.91
N ASP A 167 -24.60 4.48 -5.12
CA ASP A 167 -24.80 4.73 -3.69
C ASP A 167 -23.48 4.56 -2.92
N GLU A 168 -22.65 3.55 -3.28
CA GLU A 168 -21.28 3.42 -2.75
C GLU A 168 -20.44 4.67 -3.03
N MET A 169 -20.43 5.15 -4.27
CA MET A 169 -19.65 6.33 -4.65
C MET A 169 -20.16 7.61 -3.96
N LYS A 170 -21.46 7.79 -3.82
CA LYS A 170 -22.05 8.90 -3.01
C LYS A 170 -21.57 8.81 -1.56
N GLY A 171 -21.61 7.60 -0.96
CA GLY A 171 -21.13 7.40 0.40
C GLY A 171 -19.65 7.82 0.57
N TYR A 172 -18.80 7.64 -0.45
CA TYR A 172 -17.42 8.14 -0.41
C TYR A 172 -17.36 9.68 -0.49
N LEU A 173 -18.20 10.30 -1.32
CA LEU A 173 -18.26 11.77 -1.36
C LEU A 173 -18.77 12.34 -0.02
N ASP A 174 -19.74 11.71 0.61
CA ASP A 174 -20.28 12.11 1.92
C ASP A 174 -19.23 12.01 3.04
N LEU A 175 -18.23 11.12 2.87
CA LEU A 175 -17.06 10.99 3.76
C LEU A 175 -15.94 12.00 3.45
N GLY A 176 -16.13 12.91 2.48
CA GLY A 176 -15.18 13.95 2.11
C GLY A 176 -14.19 13.58 0.99
N TYR A 177 -14.37 12.42 0.34
CA TYR A 177 -13.55 12.06 -0.82
C TYR A 177 -14.13 12.67 -2.10
N THR A 178 -13.32 13.39 -2.86
CA THR A 178 -13.71 13.91 -4.19
C THR A 178 -13.16 13.05 -5.33
N THR A 179 -12.19 12.20 -5.04
CA THR A 179 -11.59 11.26 -5.99
C THR A 179 -11.90 9.83 -5.56
N VAL A 180 -12.36 9.00 -6.49
CA VAL A 180 -12.70 7.59 -6.25
C VAL A 180 -12.07 6.68 -7.30
N LYS A 181 -11.89 5.40 -6.96
CA LYS A 181 -11.44 4.34 -7.87
C LYS A 181 -12.48 3.24 -7.95
N MET A 182 -12.74 2.74 -9.16
CA MET A 182 -13.62 1.60 -9.40
C MET A 182 -12.92 0.52 -10.22
N LYS A 183 -13.38 -0.73 -10.07
CA LYS A 183 -12.87 -1.88 -10.82
C LYS A 183 -13.55 -2.00 -12.19
N ILE A 184 -12.74 -2.40 -13.20
CA ILE A 184 -13.17 -2.75 -14.56
C ILE A 184 -12.56 -4.10 -14.96
N GLY A 185 -12.94 -4.66 -16.11
CA GLY A 185 -12.38 -5.91 -16.64
C GLY A 185 -13.05 -7.18 -16.08
N GLY A 186 -13.97 -7.07 -15.15
CA GLY A 186 -14.76 -8.19 -14.63
C GLY A 186 -16.10 -8.38 -15.36
N ALA A 187 -16.43 -7.47 -16.28
CA ALA A 187 -17.62 -7.51 -17.13
C ALA A 187 -17.24 -7.26 -18.60
N SER A 188 -18.21 -7.19 -19.52
CA SER A 188 -17.95 -6.77 -20.88
C SER A 188 -17.59 -5.29 -20.96
N LEU A 189 -16.81 -4.86 -21.97
CA LEU A 189 -16.49 -3.45 -22.21
C LEU A 189 -17.75 -2.58 -22.19
N LYS A 190 -18.83 -3.01 -22.84
CA LYS A 190 -20.10 -2.28 -22.88
C LYS A 190 -20.71 -2.08 -21.48
N GLU A 191 -20.62 -3.07 -20.61
CA GLU A 191 -21.12 -2.99 -19.23
C GLU A 191 -20.20 -2.12 -18.39
N ASP A 192 -18.88 -2.27 -18.49
CA ASP A 192 -17.92 -1.44 -17.79
C ASP A 192 -18.05 0.03 -18.18
N LEU A 193 -18.27 0.35 -19.45
CA LEU A 193 -18.55 1.73 -19.89
C LEU A 193 -19.81 2.30 -19.22
N LYS A 194 -20.92 1.53 -19.14
CA LYS A 194 -22.12 1.97 -18.41
C LYS A 194 -21.84 2.21 -16.92
N ARG A 195 -21.01 1.36 -16.30
CA ARG A 195 -20.58 1.52 -14.91
C ARG A 195 -19.78 2.82 -14.74
N ILE A 196 -18.78 3.07 -15.61
CA ILE A 196 -17.98 4.30 -15.63
C ILE A 196 -18.86 5.53 -15.80
N GLU A 197 -19.75 5.55 -16.80
CA GLU A 197 -20.68 6.66 -17.03
C GLU A 197 -21.59 6.92 -15.82
N SER A 198 -22.02 5.86 -15.12
CA SER A 198 -22.85 5.98 -13.93
C SER A 198 -22.12 6.64 -12.77
N VAL A 199 -20.83 6.32 -12.59
CA VAL A 199 -19.97 6.93 -11.56
C VAL A 199 -19.62 8.37 -11.95
N LEU A 200 -19.34 8.66 -13.22
CA LEU A 200 -19.06 10.01 -13.69
C LEU A 200 -20.22 10.98 -13.42
N LYS A 201 -21.49 10.51 -13.44
CA LYS A 201 -22.65 11.31 -13.03
C LYS A 201 -22.63 11.72 -11.55
N ILE A 202 -21.93 10.97 -10.71
CA ILE A 202 -21.78 11.24 -9.27
C ILE A 202 -20.59 12.14 -9.01
N VAL A 203 -19.41 11.84 -9.57
CA VAL A 203 -18.18 12.58 -9.31
C VAL A 203 -18.01 13.83 -10.18
N GLY A 204 -18.81 13.96 -11.23
CA GLY A 204 -18.92 15.15 -12.09
C GLY A 204 -17.76 15.43 -13.04
N ASN A 205 -16.57 14.87 -12.78
CA ASN A 205 -15.36 15.12 -13.58
C ASN A 205 -14.52 13.84 -13.70
N GLY A 206 -14.05 13.53 -14.90
CA GLY A 206 -13.19 12.37 -15.14
C GLY A 206 -11.88 12.38 -14.32
N LYS A 207 -11.33 13.55 -14.02
CA LYS A 207 -10.15 13.68 -13.14
C LYS A 207 -10.39 13.26 -11.69
N ASN A 208 -11.64 13.06 -11.32
CA ASN A 208 -12.05 12.53 -10.02
C ASN A 208 -12.30 11.03 -10.04
N LEU A 209 -12.12 10.36 -11.18
CA LEU A 209 -12.35 8.94 -11.35
C LEU A 209 -11.08 8.22 -11.83
N CYS A 210 -10.72 7.17 -11.11
CA CYS A 210 -9.70 6.19 -11.47
C CYS A 210 -10.38 4.87 -11.82
N VAL A 211 -9.86 4.15 -12.82
CA VAL A 211 -10.34 2.81 -13.17
C VAL A 211 -9.21 1.80 -13.11
N ASP A 212 -9.49 0.58 -12.67
CA ASP A 212 -8.50 -0.44 -12.36
C ASP A 212 -8.94 -1.81 -12.91
N ALA A 213 -8.13 -2.36 -13.82
CA ALA A 213 -8.36 -3.65 -14.45
C ALA A 213 -7.62 -4.82 -13.74
N ASN A 214 -6.82 -4.53 -12.72
CA ASN A 214 -6.03 -5.52 -11.98
C ASN A 214 -5.24 -6.49 -12.88
N GLY A 215 -4.65 -6.00 -13.96
CA GLY A 215 -3.81 -6.80 -14.87
C GLY A 215 -4.57 -7.73 -15.82
N ARG A 216 -5.87 -7.51 -16.03
CA ARG A 216 -6.76 -8.49 -16.68
C ARG A 216 -6.55 -8.62 -18.18
N PHE A 217 -6.12 -7.58 -18.88
CA PHE A 217 -6.20 -7.50 -20.33
C PHE A 217 -4.93 -7.97 -21.02
N ASP A 218 -5.10 -8.55 -22.22
CA ASP A 218 -4.05 -8.60 -23.21
C ASP A 218 -3.90 -7.22 -23.91
N LEU A 219 -2.89 -7.08 -24.77
CA LEU A 219 -2.61 -5.80 -25.42
C LEU A 219 -3.80 -5.31 -26.28
N ASN A 220 -4.47 -6.19 -27.01
CA ASN A 220 -5.57 -5.80 -27.89
C ASN A 220 -6.76 -5.30 -27.09
N THR A 221 -7.14 -6.02 -26.05
CA THR A 221 -8.20 -5.64 -25.12
C THR A 221 -7.85 -4.35 -24.39
N ALA A 222 -6.60 -4.20 -23.92
CA ALA A 222 -6.14 -2.96 -23.25
C ALA A 222 -6.25 -1.75 -24.20
N ILE A 223 -5.90 -1.89 -25.47
CA ILE A 223 -6.05 -0.82 -26.47
C ILE A 223 -7.52 -0.51 -26.75
N GLU A 224 -8.38 -1.52 -26.81
CA GLU A 224 -9.82 -1.33 -27.01
C GLU A 224 -10.42 -0.53 -25.84
N TYR A 225 -10.14 -0.92 -24.60
CA TYR A 225 -10.55 -0.17 -23.42
C TYR A 225 -9.98 1.25 -23.42
N ALA A 226 -8.67 1.43 -23.67
CA ALA A 226 -8.03 2.73 -23.69
C ALA A 226 -8.72 3.71 -24.65
N LYS A 227 -9.03 3.27 -25.89
CA LYS A 227 -9.76 4.08 -26.87
C LYS A 227 -11.18 4.43 -26.43
N ALA A 228 -11.87 3.46 -25.79
CA ALA A 228 -13.23 3.65 -25.34
C ALA A 228 -13.35 4.62 -24.15
N ILE A 229 -12.37 4.60 -23.22
CA ILE A 229 -12.38 5.45 -22.01
C ILE A 229 -11.62 6.77 -22.18
N GLU A 230 -10.82 6.96 -23.24
CA GLU A 230 -10.06 8.19 -23.49
C GLU A 230 -10.94 9.46 -23.44
N PRO A 231 -12.15 9.48 -24.04
CA PRO A 231 -13.01 10.66 -24.01
C PRO A 231 -13.48 11.09 -22.63
N PHE A 232 -13.47 10.20 -21.63
CA PHE A 232 -13.88 10.51 -20.26
C PHE A 232 -12.83 11.31 -19.50
N ASN A 233 -11.61 11.44 -20.00
CA ASN A 233 -10.50 12.19 -19.37
C ASN A 233 -10.26 11.78 -17.92
N LEU A 234 -10.21 10.46 -17.67
CA LEU A 234 -10.03 9.88 -16.33
C LEU A 234 -8.71 10.29 -15.69
N LYS A 235 -8.63 10.22 -14.36
CA LYS A 235 -7.39 10.50 -13.61
C LYS A 235 -6.30 9.51 -14.01
N TRP A 236 -6.63 8.20 -14.02
CA TRP A 236 -5.77 7.16 -14.59
C TRP A 236 -6.53 5.88 -14.98
N PHE A 237 -5.87 5.10 -15.82
CA PHE A 237 -6.19 3.71 -16.12
C PHE A 237 -5.10 2.83 -15.48
N GLU A 238 -5.49 2.03 -14.47
CA GLU A 238 -4.61 1.27 -13.62
C GLU A 238 -4.52 -0.18 -14.06
N GLU A 239 -3.29 -0.74 -14.02
CA GLU A 239 -2.97 -2.15 -14.28
C GLU A 239 -3.76 -2.77 -15.45
N ALA A 240 -3.65 -2.19 -16.66
CA ALA A 240 -4.38 -2.68 -17.83
C ALA A 240 -4.07 -4.15 -18.14
N GLY A 241 -2.79 -4.53 -18.13
CA GLY A 241 -2.31 -5.89 -18.37
C GLY A 241 -1.42 -6.41 -17.26
N ASP A 242 -0.88 -7.61 -17.43
CA ASP A 242 0.03 -8.23 -16.47
C ASP A 242 1.10 -7.22 -16.00
N PRO A 243 1.30 -7.02 -14.69
CA PRO A 243 2.25 -6.04 -14.16
C PRO A 243 3.69 -6.20 -14.63
N LEU A 244 4.08 -7.41 -15.03
CA LEU A 244 5.41 -7.73 -15.56
C LEU A 244 5.48 -7.66 -17.09
N ASP A 245 4.37 -7.44 -17.79
CA ASP A 245 4.37 -7.18 -19.23
C ASP A 245 4.68 -5.70 -19.51
N TYR A 246 5.93 -5.33 -19.31
CA TYR A 246 6.41 -3.96 -19.57
C TYR A 246 6.20 -3.55 -21.04
N LYS A 247 6.19 -4.51 -21.95
CA LYS A 247 5.96 -4.21 -23.38
C LYS A 247 4.53 -3.79 -23.64
N LEU A 248 3.54 -4.47 -23.05
CA LEU A 248 2.13 -4.08 -23.12
C LEU A 248 1.95 -2.65 -22.60
N ASN A 249 2.49 -2.37 -21.42
CA ASN A 249 2.40 -1.04 -20.81
C ASN A 249 3.07 0.03 -21.70
N GLN A 250 4.22 -0.28 -22.30
CA GLN A 250 4.91 0.63 -23.23
C GLN A 250 4.08 0.91 -24.49
N GLU A 251 3.44 -0.09 -25.09
CA GLU A 251 2.58 0.13 -26.25
C GLU A 251 1.33 0.94 -25.89
N LEU A 252 0.73 0.63 -24.74
CA LEU A 252 -0.44 1.36 -24.24
C LEU A 252 -0.13 2.84 -23.97
N SER A 253 1.04 3.15 -23.39
CA SER A 253 1.46 4.52 -23.10
C SER A 253 1.63 5.41 -24.33
N LYS A 254 1.87 4.82 -25.50
CA LYS A 254 1.95 5.54 -26.79
C LYS A 254 0.57 5.94 -27.33
N ILE A 255 -0.48 5.21 -26.93
CA ILE A 255 -1.85 5.34 -27.46
C ILE A 255 -2.73 6.12 -26.49
N TYR A 256 -2.74 5.76 -25.21
CA TYR A 256 -3.59 6.38 -24.21
C TYR A 256 -2.99 7.70 -23.69
N LYS A 257 -3.68 8.80 -23.90
CA LYS A 257 -3.16 10.15 -23.61
C LYS A 257 -3.32 10.56 -22.15
N ASN A 258 -4.32 9.98 -21.44
CA ASN A 258 -4.51 10.25 -20.02
C ASN A 258 -3.53 9.44 -19.17
N GLY A 259 -3.55 9.61 -17.84
CA GLY A 259 -2.64 8.92 -16.94
C GLY A 259 -2.80 7.41 -16.97
N LEU A 260 -1.68 6.69 -16.97
CA LEU A 260 -1.60 5.28 -16.58
C LEU A 260 -1.16 5.19 -15.13
N ALA A 261 -1.53 4.11 -14.44
CA ALA A 261 -1.05 3.82 -13.10
C ALA A 261 -0.74 2.33 -12.97
N THR A 262 0.36 2.01 -12.29
CA THR A 262 0.75 0.62 -12.01
C THR A 262 1.85 0.57 -10.95
N GLY A 263 2.11 -0.63 -10.40
CA GLY A 263 3.23 -0.84 -9.50
C GLY A 263 2.90 -1.63 -8.24
N GLU A 264 1.63 -1.83 -7.89
CA GLU A 264 1.23 -2.56 -6.69
C GLU A 264 1.77 -4.00 -6.66
N ASN A 265 1.93 -4.61 -7.83
CA ASN A 265 2.43 -5.97 -8.02
C ASN A 265 3.92 -6.05 -8.39
N LEU A 266 4.68 -4.97 -8.23
CA LEU A 266 6.14 -4.93 -8.41
C LEU A 266 6.82 -5.01 -7.04
N PHE A 267 7.29 -6.21 -6.70
CA PHE A 267 7.68 -6.54 -5.32
C PHE A 267 9.16 -6.33 -5.01
N SER A 268 9.86 -5.57 -5.83
CA SER A 268 11.25 -5.17 -5.55
C SER A 268 11.62 -3.87 -6.26
N MET A 269 12.67 -3.23 -5.77
CA MET A 269 13.28 -2.08 -6.45
C MET A 269 13.73 -2.44 -7.88
N GLN A 270 14.13 -3.70 -8.14
CA GLN A 270 14.53 -4.13 -9.48
C GLN A 270 13.33 -4.23 -10.44
N ASP A 271 12.16 -4.70 -9.97
CA ASP A 271 10.94 -4.72 -10.78
C ASP A 271 10.48 -3.29 -11.09
N ALA A 272 10.48 -2.40 -10.09
CA ALA A 272 10.21 -0.98 -10.27
C ALA A 272 11.17 -0.31 -11.26
N ARG A 273 12.46 -0.64 -11.19
CA ARG A 273 13.47 -0.17 -12.15
C ARG A 273 13.18 -0.64 -13.57
N ASN A 274 12.77 -1.88 -13.74
CA ASN A 274 12.43 -2.43 -15.05
C ASN A 274 11.18 -1.76 -15.63
N LEU A 275 10.16 -1.48 -14.82
CA LEU A 275 9.00 -0.69 -15.25
C LEU A 275 9.44 0.69 -15.79
N ILE A 276 10.29 1.40 -15.04
CA ILE A 276 10.79 2.74 -15.45
C ILE A 276 11.60 2.66 -16.73
N ARG A 277 12.42 1.62 -16.89
CA ARG A 277 13.30 1.46 -18.07
C ARG A 277 12.56 1.00 -19.33
N TYR A 278 11.59 0.12 -19.19
CA TYR A 278 11.02 -0.63 -20.30
C TYR A 278 9.50 -0.50 -20.45
N GLY A 279 8.81 -0.02 -19.40
CA GLY A 279 7.35 0.07 -19.39
C GLY A 279 6.77 1.33 -20.02
N GLY A 280 7.62 2.23 -20.56
CA GLY A 280 7.16 3.43 -21.25
C GLY A 280 6.41 4.44 -20.38
N MET A 281 6.60 4.39 -19.06
CA MET A 281 5.97 5.31 -18.12
C MET A 281 6.42 6.75 -18.33
N ARG A 282 5.47 7.68 -18.29
CA ARG A 282 5.67 9.12 -18.58
C ARG A 282 5.71 9.90 -17.26
N LYS A 283 6.86 10.52 -16.96
CA LYS A 283 7.16 11.17 -15.69
C LYS A 283 6.16 12.26 -15.27
N ASP A 284 5.57 12.95 -16.23
CA ASP A 284 4.69 14.10 -16.00
C ASP A 284 3.20 13.72 -15.96
N ILE A 285 2.84 12.52 -16.43
CA ILE A 285 1.46 12.11 -16.66
C ILE A 285 1.08 10.91 -15.80
N ASP A 286 1.94 9.87 -15.74
CA ASP A 286 1.65 8.58 -15.16
C ASP A 286 1.94 8.53 -13.65
N TRP A 287 1.39 7.51 -12.99
CA TRP A 287 1.46 7.30 -11.55
C TRP A 287 2.10 5.97 -11.22
N LEU A 288 2.86 5.92 -10.14
CA LEU A 288 3.52 4.73 -9.63
C LEU A 288 2.88 4.35 -8.28
N GLN A 289 2.47 3.08 -8.13
CA GLN A 289 1.65 2.63 -7.01
C GLN A 289 2.34 1.53 -6.19
N PHE A 290 3.67 1.62 -6.02
CA PHE A 290 4.43 0.64 -5.26
C PHE A 290 3.87 0.46 -3.85
N ASP A 291 3.79 -0.81 -3.40
CA ASP A 291 3.31 -1.18 -2.07
C ASP A 291 4.48 -1.60 -1.17
N CYS A 292 4.68 -0.85 -0.10
CA CYS A 292 5.75 -1.08 0.87
C CYS A 292 5.61 -2.44 1.56
N SER A 293 4.39 -2.85 1.95
CA SER A 293 4.18 -4.10 2.70
C SER A 293 4.34 -5.35 1.85
N LEU A 294 4.16 -5.24 0.53
CA LEU A 294 4.33 -6.35 -0.42
C LEU A 294 5.76 -6.45 -0.98
N SER A 295 6.54 -5.37 -0.93
CA SER A 295 7.84 -5.25 -1.58
C SER A 295 9.02 -5.19 -0.59
N TYR A 296 9.19 -6.18 0.26
CA TYR A 296 10.27 -6.29 1.26
C TYR A 296 10.30 -5.18 2.33
N GLY A 297 9.23 -4.41 2.49
CA GLY A 297 9.11 -3.38 3.51
C GLY A 297 9.69 -2.01 3.13
N LEU A 298 9.75 -1.14 4.12
CA LEU A 298 10.13 0.26 3.93
C LEU A 298 11.63 0.43 3.58
N VAL A 299 12.49 -0.47 4.04
CA VAL A 299 13.92 -0.45 3.65
C VAL A 299 14.07 -0.59 2.14
N GLU A 300 13.37 -1.52 1.49
CA GLU A 300 13.41 -1.68 0.04
C GLU A 300 12.64 -0.56 -0.67
N TYR A 301 11.55 -0.08 -0.07
CA TYR A 301 10.77 1.05 -0.60
C TYR A 301 11.61 2.34 -0.68
N LEU A 302 12.42 2.63 0.33
CA LEU A 302 13.36 3.76 0.32
C LEU A 302 14.40 3.63 -0.80
N ARG A 303 14.89 2.42 -1.08
CA ARG A 303 15.75 2.14 -2.23
C ARG A 303 15.02 2.38 -3.55
N THR A 304 13.76 2.02 -3.62
CA THR A 304 12.91 2.28 -4.80
C THR A 304 12.75 3.77 -5.04
N LEU A 305 12.46 4.57 -4.00
CA LEU A 305 12.38 6.03 -4.11
C LEU A 305 13.72 6.66 -4.51
N GLN A 306 14.84 6.16 -3.97
CA GLN A 306 16.16 6.64 -4.37
C GLN A 306 16.47 6.30 -5.84
N MET A 307 16.15 5.09 -6.29
CA MET A 307 16.29 4.69 -7.71
C MET A 307 15.41 5.56 -8.62
N MET A 308 14.20 5.90 -8.21
CA MET A 308 13.31 6.81 -8.95
C MET A 308 13.95 8.21 -9.09
N LYS A 309 14.48 8.75 -8.00
CA LYS A 309 15.16 10.05 -8.00
C LYS A 309 16.38 10.04 -8.96
N GLU A 310 17.16 8.97 -8.97
CA GLU A 310 18.29 8.78 -9.89
C GLU A 310 17.86 8.71 -11.36
N ASN A 311 16.60 8.32 -11.62
CA ASN A 311 15.98 8.32 -12.94
C ASN A 311 15.09 9.56 -13.17
N GLU A 312 15.27 10.64 -12.37
CA GLU A 312 14.60 11.94 -12.48
C GLU A 312 13.06 11.87 -12.32
N TRP A 313 12.54 10.88 -11.58
CA TRP A 313 11.15 10.82 -11.20
C TRP A 313 10.89 11.61 -9.91
N SER A 314 9.81 12.38 -9.89
CA SER A 314 9.35 13.05 -8.68
C SER A 314 8.67 12.06 -7.73
N SER A 315 8.95 12.15 -6.43
CA SER A 315 8.20 11.42 -5.39
C SER A 315 6.71 11.73 -5.41
N THR A 316 6.32 12.92 -5.88
CA THR A 316 4.91 13.32 -6.02
C THR A 316 4.14 12.55 -7.09
N ARG A 317 4.82 11.70 -7.88
CA ARG A 317 4.19 10.76 -8.82
C ARG A 317 3.95 9.37 -8.22
N VAL A 318 4.23 9.20 -6.95
CA VAL A 318 3.96 7.95 -6.22
C VAL A 318 2.72 8.11 -5.37
N ILE A 319 1.76 7.21 -5.52
CA ILE A 319 0.61 7.05 -4.63
C ILE A 319 0.58 5.58 -4.21
N PRO A 320 1.04 5.23 -2.99
CA PRO A 320 1.13 3.84 -2.56
C PRO A 320 -0.21 3.11 -2.61
N HIS A 321 -0.17 1.85 -3.04
CA HIS A 321 -1.26 0.89 -2.89
C HIS A 321 -1.40 0.43 -1.43
N GLY A 322 -2.53 -0.18 -1.09
CA GLY A 322 -2.78 -0.94 0.13
C GLY A 322 -3.66 -0.24 1.15
N GLY A 323 -3.76 1.07 1.09
CA GLY A 323 -4.74 1.84 1.87
C GLY A 323 -4.53 1.80 3.38
N HIS A 324 -3.32 1.53 3.88
CA HIS A 324 -3.03 1.40 5.30
C HIS A 324 -2.06 2.46 5.84
N GLN A 325 -1.92 2.50 7.17
CA GLN A 325 -1.28 3.62 7.87
C GLN A 325 0.21 3.79 7.57
N ILE A 326 0.96 2.70 7.25
CA ILE A 326 2.37 2.87 6.86
C ILE A 326 2.50 3.69 5.58
N SER A 327 1.65 3.44 4.59
CA SER A 327 1.64 4.18 3.32
C SER A 327 1.32 5.66 3.54
N CYS A 328 0.39 5.97 4.45
CA CYS A 328 0.10 7.35 4.86
C CYS A 328 1.31 8.03 5.51
N ASN A 329 2.03 7.32 6.41
CA ASN A 329 3.25 7.84 7.03
C ASN A 329 4.34 8.10 5.99
N ILE A 330 4.52 7.20 5.01
CA ILE A 330 5.50 7.38 3.94
C ILE A 330 5.14 8.61 3.09
N ALA A 331 3.86 8.73 2.70
CA ALA A 331 3.38 9.87 1.92
C ALA A 331 3.58 11.20 2.66
N ALA A 332 3.25 11.25 3.94
CA ALA A 332 3.40 12.43 4.79
C ALA A 332 4.87 12.83 5.01
N GLY A 333 5.74 11.85 5.28
CA GLY A 333 7.15 12.09 5.61
C GLY A 333 8.07 12.32 4.41
N LEU A 334 7.74 11.75 3.25
CA LEU A 334 8.59 11.78 2.06
C LEU A 334 7.96 12.54 0.88
N ASN A 335 6.87 13.26 1.14
CA ASN A 335 6.19 14.09 0.16
C ASN A 335 5.81 13.30 -1.10
N LEU A 336 5.07 12.20 -0.92
CA LEU A 336 4.51 11.46 -2.05
C LEU A 336 3.25 12.15 -2.59
N GLY A 337 2.74 11.69 -3.72
CA GLY A 337 1.56 12.25 -4.38
C GLY A 337 0.23 12.03 -3.66
N GLY A 338 0.20 11.15 -2.67
CA GLY A 338 -0.99 10.83 -1.90
C GLY A 338 -0.97 9.40 -1.37
N ASN A 339 -2.14 8.88 -1.01
CA ASN A 339 -2.34 7.51 -0.56
C ASN A 339 -3.69 6.95 -1.01
N GLU A 340 -3.73 5.67 -1.36
CA GLU A 340 -4.98 4.93 -1.53
C GLU A 340 -5.66 4.70 -0.19
N ILE A 341 -6.99 4.58 -0.18
CA ILE A 341 -7.74 4.23 1.01
C ILE A 341 -8.96 3.37 0.69
N TYR A 342 -9.32 2.51 1.62
CA TYR A 342 -10.53 1.69 1.58
C TYR A 342 -11.43 2.07 2.78
N PRO A 343 -12.35 3.05 2.64
CA PRO A 343 -13.11 3.57 3.78
C PRO A 343 -13.99 2.54 4.48
N SER A 344 -14.52 1.57 3.74
CA SER A 344 -15.46 0.55 4.24
C SER A 344 -15.04 -0.89 3.98
N LEU A 345 -13.87 -1.12 3.35
CA LEU A 345 -13.39 -2.45 2.99
C LEU A 345 -12.11 -2.79 3.76
N PHE A 346 -11.83 -4.09 3.93
CA PHE A 346 -10.60 -4.60 4.55
C PHE A 346 -10.34 -4.07 5.96
N GLN A 347 -11.39 -3.77 6.69
CA GLN A 347 -11.29 -3.33 8.08
C GLN A 347 -10.92 -4.52 8.99
N PRO A 348 -10.17 -4.28 10.09
CA PRO A 348 -9.70 -2.97 10.57
C PRO A 348 -8.34 -2.52 10.00
N PHE A 349 -7.73 -3.22 9.04
CA PHE A 349 -6.37 -2.96 8.56
C PHE A 349 -6.25 -1.70 7.70
N GLY A 350 -7.26 -1.40 6.88
CA GLY A 350 -7.32 -0.17 6.09
C GLY A 350 -7.67 1.05 6.94
N GLY A 351 -7.44 2.24 6.42
CA GLY A 351 -7.89 3.50 7.03
C GLY A 351 -6.82 4.27 7.79
N PHE A 352 -7.29 5.15 8.64
CA PHE A 352 -6.50 6.13 9.39
C PHE A 352 -6.75 5.98 10.89
N PRO A 353 -5.96 6.64 11.77
CA PRO A 353 -6.36 6.89 13.16
C PRO A 353 -7.78 7.48 13.25
N ASP A 354 -8.56 7.08 14.25
CA ASP A 354 -9.98 7.42 14.36
C ASP A 354 -10.28 8.93 14.42
N SER A 355 -9.29 9.73 14.84
CA SER A 355 -9.38 11.20 14.90
C SER A 355 -9.02 11.92 13.59
N SER A 356 -8.75 11.17 12.52
CA SER A 356 -8.40 11.76 11.22
C SER A 356 -9.65 12.34 10.54
N ILE A 357 -9.47 13.47 9.86
CA ILE A 357 -10.54 14.15 9.12
C ILE A 357 -10.19 14.15 7.64
N VAL A 358 -11.15 13.75 6.81
CA VAL A 358 -11.02 13.83 5.34
C VAL A 358 -11.90 14.99 4.85
N GLU A 359 -11.30 15.90 4.09
CA GLU A 359 -11.96 17.03 3.47
C GLU A 359 -11.35 17.27 2.08
N ASP A 360 -12.19 17.36 1.05
CA ASP A 360 -11.77 17.55 -0.35
C ASP A 360 -10.69 16.55 -0.81
N SER A 361 -10.84 15.28 -0.45
CA SER A 361 -9.82 14.24 -0.68
C SER A 361 -8.46 14.52 -0.04
N TYR A 362 -8.41 15.27 1.04
CA TYR A 362 -7.22 15.40 1.87
C TYR A 362 -7.51 14.89 3.28
N VAL A 363 -6.68 13.96 3.76
CA VAL A 363 -6.73 13.54 5.15
C VAL A 363 -5.80 14.41 5.99
N SER A 364 -6.28 14.80 7.17
CA SER A 364 -5.49 15.46 8.20
C SER A 364 -5.41 14.58 9.43
N PHE A 365 -4.20 14.30 9.92
CA PHE A 365 -4.00 13.49 11.11
C PHE A 365 -3.82 14.36 12.35
N SER A 366 -4.40 13.92 13.47
CA SER A 366 -3.92 14.33 14.80
C SER A 366 -2.56 13.68 15.10
N LYS A 367 -1.84 14.23 16.08
CA LYS A 367 -0.55 13.64 16.50
C LYS A 367 -0.77 12.25 17.10
N PHE A 368 0.06 11.30 16.70
CA PHE A 368 0.13 9.94 17.24
C PHE A 368 1.60 9.53 17.42
N ILE A 369 1.85 8.38 18.01
CA ILE A 369 3.19 7.78 18.17
C ILE A 369 3.27 6.53 17.32
N GLY A 370 4.44 6.21 16.77
CA GLY A 370 4.61 5.05 15.92
C GLY A 370 3.93 5.22 14.56
N MET A 371 3.26 4.20 14.12
CA MET A 371 2.45 4.23 12.90
C MET A 371 1.02 4.71 13.10
N GLY A 372 0.60 4.93 14.37
CA GLY A 372 -0.76 5.30 14.71
C GLY A 372 -1.74 4.13 14.77
N TYR A 373 -1.26 2.89 14.82
CA TYR A 373 -2.11 1.69 14.84
C TYR A 373 -3.02 1.64 16.06
N GLU A 374 -2.49 1.97 17.25
CA GLU A 374 -3.24 1.99 18.51
C GLU A 374 -4.26 3.15 18.59
N ASN A 375 -4.12 4.14 17.71
CA ASN A 375 -5.07 5.25 17.58
C ASN A 375 -6.28 4.87 16.68
N LYS A 376 -6.33 3.64 16.17
CA LYS A 376 -7.48 3.02 15.52
C LYS A 376 -8.04 1.94 16.43
N LYS A 377 -9.17 2.22 17.10
CA LYS A 377 -9.75 1.38 18.16
C LYS A 377 -9.96 -0.07 17.73
N GLU A 378 -10.52 -0.28 16.54
CA GLU A 378 -10.80 -1.64 16.04
C GLU A 378 -9.52 -2.42 15.77
N LEU A 379 -8.47 -1.78 15.23
CA LEU A 379 -7.18 -2.39 14.98
C LEU A 379 -6.45 -2.73 16.29
N LYS A 380 -6.47 -1.81 17.25
CA LYS A 380 -5.96 -2.04 18.61
C LYS A 380 -6.64 -3.25 19.26
N ASN A 381 -7.98 -3.33 19.20
CA ASN A 381 -8.74 -4.45 19.76
C ASN A 381 -8.40 -5.77 19.06
N LEU A 382 -8.16 -5.75 17.74
CA LEU A 382 -7.70 -6.94 17.02
C LEU A 382 -6.33 -7.41 17.53
N PHE A 383 -5.37 -6.50 17.71
CA PHE A 383 -4.04 -6.86 18.21
C PHE A 383 -4.11 -7.46 19.63
N ILE A 384 -4.87 -6.84 20.52
CA ILE A 384 -5.13 -7.38 21.87
C ILE A 384 -5.70 -8.82 21.76
N LYS A 385 -6.75 -9.00 20.95
CA LYS A 385 -7.37 -10.33 20.76
C LYS A 385 -6.42 -11.39 20.19
N LEU A 386 -5.48 -10.98 19.33
CA LEU A 386 -4.56 -11.92 18.68
C LEU A 386 -3.36 -12.30 19.55
N PHE A 387 -2.89 -11.40 20.41
CA PHE A 387 -1.58 -11.53 21.07
C PHE A 387 -1.63 -11.57 22.61
N ASP A 388 -2.72 -11.18 23.24
CA ASP A 388 -3.00 -11.37 24.66
C ASP A 388 -3.71 -12.72 24.92
#